data_483491319ee743864d18d59796630b67
#
_entry.id   483491319ee743864d18d59796630b67
#
_cell.length_a   1.000
_cell.length_b   1.000
_cell.length_c   1.000
_cell.angle_alpha   90.00
_cell.angle_beta   90.00
_cell.angle_gamma   90.00
#
_symmetry.space_group_name_H-M   'P 1'
#
loop_
_entity.id
_entity.type
_entity.pdbx_description
1 polymer ?
#
loop_
_entity_poly.entity_id
_entity_poly.type
_entity_poly.pdbx_seq_one_letter_code
_entity_poly.pdbx_strand_id
1 'polypeptide(L)'
;YASSMKIDKESAKPFVERMVSSNHLAMCEHGTIYLHVAYEEGFFVPESLLVKHYRENKYSKVMQIGSDYYITTNYRVIVENNWFEDLDYICEPTEWHEKRITVRFTTQIAVSREANRHRVDSVAEQSTRYCNYSKDKFGGEIAINKPKWVSDDDAVNPLSFDGGTFVDLSKNIGSYEHWSPVEKWWFANRVCEMMYLSLVKDDGLKPQDARTILPLDTNTELIHTAFV
;
A
#
# COMPACT_ATOMS: atom_id res chain seq x y z
N TYR A 1 -1.22 8.79 0.81
CA TYR A 1 -0.07 9.49 1.34
C TYR A 1 -0.53 10.50 2.35
N ALA A 2 0.12 10.50 3.50
CA ALA A 2 -0.24 11.28 4.67
C ALA A 2 -0.14 12.81 4.45
N SER A 3 -0.94 13.34 3.57
CA SER A 3 -1.26 14.74 3.64
C SER A 3 -2.42 14.86 4.62
N SER A 4 -2.26 15.71 5.61
CA SER A 4 -3.33 16.16 6.49
C SER A 4 -4.40 16.96 5.72
N MET A 5 -4.30 17.03 4.41
CA MET A 5 -5.27 17.70 3.53
C MET A 5 -6.54 16.84 3.47
N LYS A 6 -7.66 17.53 3.65
CA LYS A 6 -8.98 16.94 3.49
C LYS A 6 -9.12 16.35 2.08
N ILE A 7 -9.39 15.06 2.01
CA ILE A 7 -9.68 14.35 0.77
C ILE A 7 -11.19 14.45 0.54
N ASP A 8 -11.59 15.07 -0.55
CA ASP A 8 -12.97 15.23 -0.98
C ASP A 8 -13.10 15.03 -2.50
N LYS A 9 -14.34 15.13 -3.00
CA LYS A 9 -14.60 14.94 -4.44
C LYS A 9 -13.88 15.97 -5.31
N GLU A 10 -13.69 17.19 -4.81
CA GLU A 10 -13.03 18.26 -5.55
C GLU A 10 -11.51 18.04 -5.64
N SER A 11 -10.89 17.52 -4.58
CA SER A 11 -9.47 17.21 -4.56
C SER A 11 -9.12 15.92 -5.30
N ALA A 12 -10.08 14.99 -5.43
CA ALA A 12 -9.87 13.69 -6.08
C ALA A 12 -9.62 13.83 -7.58
N LYS A 13 -10.42 14.64 -8.28
CA LYS A 13 -10.30 14.80 -9.74
C LYS A 13 -8.93 15.31 -10.18
N PRO A 14 -8.40 16.44 -9.67
CA PRO A 14 -7.05 16.91 -10.04
C PRO A 14 -5.94 15.90 -9.66
N PHE A 15 -6.16 15.13 -8.59
CA PHE A 15 -5.20 14.08 -8.21
C PHE A 15 -5.16 12.97 -9.26
N VAL A 16 -6.31 12.45 -9.69
CA VAL A 16 -6.41 11.40 -10.72
C VAL A 16 -5.83 11.89 -12.05
N GLU A 17 -6.20 13.09 -12.49
CA GLU A 17 -5.68 13.72 -13.71
C GLU A 17 -4.14 13.81 -13.69
N ARG A 18 -3.55 14.18 -12.54
CA ARG A 18 -2.11 14.21 -12.37
C ARG A 18 -1.48 12.81 -12.42
N MET A 19 -2.13 11.79 -11.84
CA MET A 19 -1.63 10.40 -11.92
C MET A 19 -1.63 9.90 -13.36
N VAL A 20 -2.68 10.16 -14.12
CA VAL A 20 -2.79 9.80 -15.53
C VAL A 20 -1.76 10.55 -16.36
N SER A 21 -1.67 11.88 -16.26
CA SER A 21 -0.74 12.71 -17.05
C SER A 21 0.73 12.42 -16.75
N SER A 22 1.05 11.98 -15.53
CA SER A 22 2.42 11.57 -15.14
C SER A 22 2.71 10.09 -15.37
N ASN A 23 1.77 9.35 -15.99
CA ASN A 23 1.85 7.90 -16.23
C ASN A 23 2.04 7.06 -14.94
N HIS A 24 1.53 7.54 -13.81
CA HIS A 24 1.53 6.81 -12.54
C HIS A 24 0.25 5.97 -12.41
N LEU A 25 -0.02 5.11 -13.40
CA LEU A 25 -1.27 4.38 -13.56
C LEU A 25 -1.49 3.29 -12.49
N ALA A 26 -0.45 2.87 -11.77
CA ALA A 26 -0.60 1.91 -10.68
C ALA A 26 -1.61 2.39 -9.60
N MET A 27 -1.69 3.71 -9.33
CA MET A 27 -2.67 4.27 -8.41
C MET A 27 -4.10 4.19 -8.96
N CYS A 28 -4.27 4.21 -10.27
CA CYS A 28 -5.57 4.10 -10.93
C CYS A 28 -6.17 2.68 -10.84
N GLU A 29 -5.36 1.65 -10.54
CA GLU A 29 -5.83 0.28 -10.33
C GLU A 29 -6.76 0.13 -9.13
N HIS A 30 -6.62 0.99 -8.11
CA HIS A 30 -7.46 0.96 -6.91
C HIS A 30 -8.86 1.52 -7.14
N GLY A 31 -9.07 2.27 -8.22
CA GLY A 31 -10.38 2.80 -8.64
C GLY A 31 -11.20 1.70 -9.30
N THR A 32 -12.12 1.07 -8.57
CA THR A 32 -13.02 0.06 -9.13
C THR A 32 -14.10 0.74 -9.98
N ILE A 33 -14.36 0.18 -11.14
CA ILE A 33 -15.40 0.61 -12.08
C ILE A 33 -16.40 -0.53 -12.24
N TYR A 34 -17.67 -0.21 -12.15
CA TYR A 34 -18.79 -1.10 -12.39
C TYR A 34 -19.57 -0.62 -13.61
N LEU A 35 -19.76 -1.51 -14.59
CA LEU A 35 -20.52 -1.20 -15.82
C LEU A 35 -21.68 -2.19 -15.95
N HIS A 36 -22.82 -1.69 -16.38
CA HIS A 36 -23.99 -2.49 -16.75
C HIS A 36 -24.34 -2.24 -18.20
N VAL A 37 -24.27 -3.31 -19.00
CA VAL A 37 -24.63 -3.29 -20.40
C VAL A 37 -25.90 -4.11 -20.57
N ALA A 38 -27.02 -3.43 -20.80
CA ALA A 38 -28.33 -4.03 -20.98
C ALA A 38 -28.65 -4.16 -22.47
N TYR A 39 -29.24 -5.28 -22.87
CA TYR A 39 -29.80 -5.48 -24.20
C TYR A 39 -31.31 -5.71 -24.11
N GLU A 40 -32.06 -5.26 -25.14
CA GLU A 40 -33.49 -5.49 -25.20
C GLU A 40 -33.81 -6.99 -25.27
N GLU A 41 -34.77 -7.43 -24.46
CA GLU A 41 -35.23 -8.83 -24.46
C GLU A 41 -35.78 -9.22 -25.83
N GLY A 42 -35.40 -10.39 -26.31
CA GLY A 42 -35.94 -11.00 -27.55
C GLY A 42 -35.03 -10.91 -28.76
N PHE A 43 -33.92 -10.19 -28.71
CA PHE A 43 -32.90 -10.21 -29.75
C PHE A 43 -31.70 -11.03 -29.28
N PHE A 44 -31.31 -12.04 -30.07
CA PHE A 44 -29.99 -12.64 -29.91
C PHE A 44 -28.96 -11.60 -30.41
N VAL A 45 -28.40 -10.85 -29.47
CA VAL A 45 -27.30 -9.95 -29.78
C VAL A 45 -26.02 -10.76 -29.58
N PRO A 46 -25.18 -10.95 -30.60
CA PRO A 46 -23.85 -11.47 -30.40
C PRO A 46 -23.16 -10.63 -29.34
N GLU A 47 -22.35 -11.27 -28.48
CA GLU A 47 -21.58 -10.56 -27.46
C GLU A 47 -20.90 -9.34 -28.11
N SER A 48 -21.21 -8.15 -27.61
CA SER A 48 -20.66 -6.92 -28.17
C SER A 48 -19.15 -6.91 -28.05
N LEU A 49 -18.48 -6.21 -28.93
CA LEU A 49 -17.04 -6.04 -28.88
C LEU A 49 -16.59 -5.48 -27.51
N LEU A 50 -17.40 -4.60 -26.91
CA LEU A 50 -17.22 -4.05 -25.58
C LEU A 50 -17.15 -5.17 -24.52
N VAL A 51 -18.14 -6.04 -24.43
CA VAL A 51 -18.17 -7.13 -23.45
C VAL A 51 -17.01 -8.10 -23.66
N LYS A 52 -16.71 -8.42 -24.92
CA LYS A 52 -15.65 -9.36 -25.28
C LYS A 52 -14.27 -8.88 -24.79
N HIS A 53 -13.92 -7.62 -24.97
CA HIS A 53 -12.61 -7.16 -24.55
C HIS A 53 -12.44 -7.11 -23.03
N TYR A 54 -13.51 -6.90 -22.24
CA TYR A 54 -13.46 -7.07 -20.79
C TYR A 54 -13.36 -8.54 -20.37
N ARG A 55 -14.01 -9.45 -21.08
CA ARG A 55 -13.91 -10.88 -20.80
C ARG A 55 -12.50 -11.43 -21.05
N GLU A 56 -11.81 -10.90 -22.04
CA GLU A 56 -10.43 -11.25 -22.38
C GLU A 56 -9.40 -10.54 -21.47
N ASN A 57 -9.80 -9.48 -20.77
CA ASN A 57 -8.92 -8.72 -19.91
C ASN A 57 -8.77 -9.40 -18.53
N LYS A 58 -7.53 -9.75 -18.15
CA LYS A 58 -7.25 -10.47 -16.88
C LYS A 58 -7.54 -9.67 -15.61
N TYR A 59 -7.73 -8.36 -15.71
CA TYR A 59 -8.04 -7.46 -14.59
C TYR A 59 -9.51 -7.09 -14.51
N SER A 60 -10.33 -7.74 -15.34
CA SER A 60 -11.77 -7.53 -15.40
C SER A 60 -12.52 -8.83 -15.13
N LYS A 61 -13.74 -8.73 -14.66
CA LYS A 61 -14.68 -9.85 -14.51
C LYS A 61 -16.00 -9.48 -15.16
N VAL A 62 -16.58 -10.44 -15.87
CA VAL A 62 -17.85 -10.28 -16.59
C VAL A 62 -18.81 -11.36 -16.14
N MET A 63 -19.96 -10.96 -15.59
CA MET A 63 -21.10 -11.81 -15.26
C MET A 63 -22.19 -11.55 -16.29
N GLN A 64 -22.84 -12.59 -16.77
CA GLN A 64 -24.01 -12.50 -17.66
C GLN A 64 -25.24 -13.02 -16.94
N ILE A 65 -26.30 -12.23 -16.93
CA ILE A 65 -27.62 -12.61 -16.37
C ILE A 65 -28.68 -12.29 -17.43
N GLY A 66 -29.24 -13.33 -18.03
CA GLY A 66 -30.15 -13.14 -19.16
C GLY A 66 -29.42 -12.48 -20.35
N SER A 67 -29.95 -11.33 -20.80
CA SER A 67 -29.38 -10.49 -21.84
C SER A 67 -28.39 -9.46 -21.32
N ASP A 68 -28.29 -9.29 -20.02
CA ASP A 68 -27.51 -8.24 -19.38
C ASP A 68 -26.11 -8.71 -19.01
N TYR A 69 -25.15 -7.77 -19.09
CA TYR A 69 -23.76 -8.01 -18.69
C TYR A 69 -23.36 -7.02 -17.58
N TYR A 70 -22.82 -7.59 -16.50
CA TYR A 70 -22.30 -6.88 -15.34
C TYR A 70 -20.79 -7.01 -15.31
N ILE A 71 -20.11 -5.88 -15.47
CA ILE A 71 -18.65 -5.84 -15.64
C ILE A 71 -18.02 -5.13 -14.44
N THR A 72 -17.08 -5.80 -13.80
CA THR A 72 -16.22 -5.18 -12.78
C THR A 72 -14.80 -5.07 -13.31
N THR A 73 -14.28 -3.87 -13.33
CA THR A 73 -12.92 -3.56 -13.80
C THR A 73 -12.28 -2.49 -12.92
N ASN A 74 -11.18 -1.90 -13.37
CA ASN A 74 -10.53 -0.79 -12.70
C ASN A 74 -10.20 0.35 -13.67
N TYR A 75 -9.99 1.56 -13.12
CA TYR A 75 -9.79 2.75 -13.93
C TYR A 75 -8.50 2.70 -14.77
N ARG A 76 -7.46 1.96 -14.34
CA ARG A 76 -6.26 1.78 -15.15
C ARG A 76 -6.57 1.05 -16.47
N VAL A 77 -7.42 0.03 -16.43
CA VAL A 77 -7.84 -0.71 -17.64
C VAL A 77 -8.51 0.24 -18.64
N ILE A 78 -9.39 1.13 -18.17
CA ILE A 78 -10.04 2.15 -19.01
C ILE A 78 -8.99 3.07 -19.67
N VAL A 79 -8.06 3.59 -18.87
CA VAL A 79 -7.04 4.54 -19.34
C VAL A 79 -6.07 3.91 -20.32
N GLU A 80 -5.53 2.73 -20.01
CA GLU A 80 -4.52 2.06 -20.84
C GLU A 80 -5.05 1.60 -22.19
N ASN A 81 -6.35 1.25 -22.26
CA ASN A 81 -6.99 0.81 -23.49
C ASN A 81 -7.76 1.92 -24.20
N ASN A 82 -7.82 3.12 -23.63
CA ASN A 82 -8.59 4.25 -24.15
C ASN A 82 -10.10 3.95 -24.29
N TRP A 83 -10.67 3.19 -23.34
CA TRP A 83 -12.09 2.79 -23.31
C TRP A 83 -12.96 3.80 -22.56
N PHE A 84 -12.74 5.08 -22.76
CA PHE A 84 -13.45 6.13 -22.03
C PHE A 84 -14.94 6.20 -22.37
N GLU A 85 -15.34 5.81 -23.59
CA GLU A 85 -16.74 5.74 -24.01
C GLU A 85 -17.53 4.70 -23.22
N ASP A 86 -16.86 3.66 -22.70
CA ASP A 86 -17.50 2.61 -21.90
C ASP A 86 -17.99 3.16 -20.53
N LEU A 87 -17.48 4.31 -20.09
CA LEU A 87 -17.95 4.97 -18.87
C LEU A 87 -19.39 5.47 -18.97
N ASP A 88 -19.98 5.51 -20.16
CA ASP A 88 -21.42 5.78 -20.34
C ASP A 88 -22.30 4.68 -19.74
N TYR A 89 -21.73 3.47 -19.54
CA TYR A 89 -22.39 2.33 -18.91
C TYR A 89 -22.12 2.23 -17.40
N ILE A 90 -21.46 3.23 -16.79
CA ILE A 90 -21.12 3.19 -15.37
C ILE A 90 -22.38 3.13 -14.50
N CYS A 91 -22.35 2.28 -13.48
CA CYS A 91 -23.47 2.10 -12.55
C CYS A 91 -22.98 1.92 -11.12
N GLU A 92 -23.91 1.98 -10.17
CA GLU A 92 -23.65 1.52 -8.81
C GLU A 92 -23.50 -0.01 -8.80
N PRO A 93 -22.67 -0.57 -7.89
CA PRO A 93 -22.48 -2.00 -7.79
C PRO A 93 -23.79 -2.71 -7.44
N THR A 94 -24.06 -3.83 -8.11
CA THR A 94 -25.19 -4.72 -7.83
C THR A 94 -24.68 -6.06 -7.29
N GLU A 95 -25.61 -6.94 -6.90
CA GLU A 95 -25.27 -8.31 -6.49
C GLU A 95 -24.64 -9.18 -7.59
N TRP A 96 -24.80 -8.78 -8.85
CA TRP A 96 -24.29 -9.48 -10.04
C TRP A 96 -22.86 -9.07 -10.41
N HIS A 97 -22.36 -7.99 -9.83
CA HIS A 97 -20.97 -7.59 -10.01
C HIS A 97 -20.04 -8.39 -9.10
N GLU A 98 -18.95 -8.89 -9.69
CA GLU A 98 -17.87 -9.44 -8.87
C GLU A 98 -17.31 -8.35 -7.96
N LYS A 99 -17.17 -8.64 -6.68
CA LYS A 99 -16.73 -7.65 -5.68
C LYS A 99 -15.22 -7.48 -5.72
N ARG A 100 -14.80 -6.24 -5.65
CA ARG A 100 -13.42 -5.87 -5.31
C ARG A 100 -13.41 -5.17 -3.95
N ILE A 101 -12.50 -5.57 -3.10
CA ILE A 101 -12.30 -4.93 -1.79
C ILE A 101 -10.92 -4.27 -1.73
N THR A 102 -10.86 -3.17 -1.01
CA THR A 102 -9.61 -2.46 -0.71
C THR A 102 -9.34 -2.57 0.77
N VAL A 103 -8.17 -3.10 1.12
CA VAL A 103 -7.73 -3.26 2.51
C VAL A 103 -6.43 -2.49 2.71
N ARG A 104 -6.34 -1.78 3.83
CA ARG A 104 -5.10 -1.14 4.28
C ARG A 104 -4.46 -2.01 5.34
N PHE A 105 -3.20 -2.34 5.14
CA PHE A 105 -2.37 -3.06 6.10
C PHE A 105 -1.29 -2.12 6.63
N THR A 106 -1.05 -2.19 7.94
CA THR A 106 0.20 -1.72 8.54
C THR A 106 1.02 -2.96 8.84
N THR A 107 2.18 -3.07 8.27
CA THR A 107 3.04 -4.24 8.38
C THR A 107 4.51 -3.86 8.23
N GLN A 108 5.40 -4.81 8.34
CA GLN A 108 6.84 -4.62 8.12
C GLN A 108 7.20 -4.72 6.65
N ILE A 109 8.28 -4.04 6.25
CA ILE A 109 8.79 -4.04 4.86
C ILE A 109 9.06 -5.47 4.37
N ALA A 110 9.53 -6.38 5.23
CA ALA A 110 9.75 -7.77 4.86
C ALA A 110 8.47 -8.46 4.38
N VAL A 111 7.35 -8.28 5.11
CA VAL A 111 6.05 -8.88 4.78
C VAL A 111 5.43 -8.23 3.54
N SER A 112 5.56 -6.90 3.39
CA SER A 112 5.01 -6.24 2.22
C SER A 112 5.62 -6.75 0.91
N ARG A 113 6.91 -7.13 0.92
CA ARG A 113 7.58 -7.71 -0.23
C ARG A 113 7.03 -9.07 -0.63
N GLU A 114 6.58 -9.88 0.33
CA GLU A 114 5.90 -11.15 0.06
C GLU A 114 4.48 -10.91 -0.47
N ALA A 115 3.74 -9.95 0.11
CA ALA A 115 2.42 -9.56 -0.37
C ALA A 115 2.43 -9.05 -1.82
N ASN A 116 3.47 -8.30 -2.20
CA ASN A 116 3.65 -7.78 -3.56
C ASN A 116 3.86 -8.86 -4.63
N ARG A 117 3.94 -10.13 -4.26
CA ARG A 117 4.01 -11.25 -5.21
C ARG A 117 2.66 -11.69 -5.76
N HIS A 118 1.57 -11.25 -5.18
CA HIS A 118 0.21 -11.46 -5.69
C HIS A 118 -0.07 -10.52 -6.86
N ARG A 119 0.39 -10.89 -8.04
CA ARG A 119 0.52 -10.00 -9.22
C ARG A 119 -0.78 -9.62 -9.91
N VAL A 120 -1.88 -10.30 -9.61
CA VAL A 120 -3.20 -9.99 -10.16
C VAL A 120 -3.88 -8.87 -9.38
N ASP A 121 -3.42 -8.64 -8.16
CA ASP A 121 -3.98 -7.68 -7.24
C ASP A 121 -3.32 -6.31 -7.42
N SER A 122 -4.07 -5.27 -7.11
CA SER A 122 -3.58 -3.90 -7.14
C SER A 122 -2.93 -3.57 -5.81
N VAL A 123 -1.67 -3.19 -5.84
CA VAL A 123 -0.88 -2.94 -4.62
C VAL A 123 -0.22 -1.57 -4.67
N ALA A 124 -0.40 -0.80 -3.60
CA ALA A 124 0.31 0.45 -3.37
C ALA A 124 0.98 0.43 -1.99
N GLU A 125 2.28 0.65 -1.96
CA GLU A 125 3.08 0.63 -0.74
C GLU A 125 3.68 2.00 -0.44
N GLN A 126 3.76 2.34 0.84
CA GLN A 126 4.44 3.53 1.32
C GLN A 126 5.92 3.46 0.96
N SER A 127 6.39 4.43 0.18
CA SER A 127 7.76 4.42 -0.30
C SER A 127 8.74 5.00 0.71
N THR A 128 9.70 4.21 1.15
CA THR A 128 10.82 4.67 2.00
C THR A 128 11.72 5.70 1.33
N ARG A 129 11.60 5.90 0.01
CA ARG A 129 12.34 6.96 -0.72
C ARG A 129 11.75 8.35 -0.46
N TYR A 130 10.43 8.43 -0.31
CA TYR A 130 9.70 9.69 -0.18
C TYR A 130 9.24 9.97 1.25
N CYS A 131 9.21 8.95 2.12
CA CYS A 131 8.89 9.10 3.53
C CYS A 131 10.14 9.55 4.27
N ASN A 132 10.10 10.78 4.76
CA ASN A 132 11.15 11.31 5.63
C ASN A 132 10.71 11.15 7.07
N TYR A 133 11.17 10.09 7.73
CA TYR A 133 10.81 9.75 9.11
C TYR A 133 11.32 10.80 10.13
N SER A 134 12.25 11.68 9.75
CA SER A 134 12.70 12.75 10.62
C SER A 134 11.69 13.91 10.77
N LYS A 135 10.59 13.91 9.99
CA LYS A 135 9.57 14.97 10.01
C LYS A 135 8.42 14.60 10.95
N ASP A 136 7.82 15.61 11.59
CA ASP A 136 6.72 15.47 12.54
C ASP A 136 5.53 14.67 12.02
N LYS A 137 5.21 14.77 10.72
CA LYS A 137 4.13 13.98 10.09
C LYS A 137 4.36 12.46 10.12
N PHE A 138 5.58 12.02 10.44
CA PHE A 138 5.95 10.61 10.65
C PHE A 138 6.41 10.37 12.10
N GLY A 139 6.10 11.28 13.03
CA GLY A 139 6.42 11.16 14.44
C GLY A 139 7.86 11.55 14.80
N GLY A 140 8.71 11.85 13.82
CA GLY A 140 10.13 12.14 14.06
C GLY A 140 10.96 10.93 14.47
N GLU A 141 10.41 9.73 14.28
CA GLU A 141 10.96 8.43 14.70
C GLU A 141 10.68 7.34 13.64
N ILE A 142 11.33 6.20 13.77
CA ILE A 142 11.07 5.03 12.96
C ILE A 142 10.18 4.06 13.74
N ALA A 143 8.97 3.81 13.26
CA ALA A 143 8.11 2.78 13.83
C ALA A 143 8.59 1.39 13.40
N ILE A 144 8.80 0.50 14.37
CA ILE A 144 9.25 -0.87 14.17
C ILE A 144 8.15 -1.83 14.64
N ASN A 145 7.89 -2.87 13.87
CA ASN A 145 6.98 -3.93 14.28
C ASN A 145 7.61 -4.78 15.39
N LYS A 146 6.87 -4.94 16.49
CA LYS A 146 7.28 -5.84 17.56
C LYS A 146 7.12 -7.30 17.10
N PRO A 147 8.18 -8.12 17.10
CA PRO A 147 8.08 -9.53 16.76
C PRO A 147 7.21 -10.30 17.77
N LYS A 148 6.58 -11.39 17.34
CA LYS A 148 5.72 -12.22 18.21
C LYS A 148 6.45 -12.85 19.39
N TRP A 149 7.77 -13.04 19.30
CA TRP A 149 8.59 -13.61 20.35
C TRP A 149 9.05 -12.58 21.40
N VAL A 150 8.75 -11.29 21.19
CA VAL A 150 8.93 -10.23 22.19
C VAL A 150 7.63 -10.08 22.98
N SER A 151 7.66 -10.42 24.27
CA SER A 151 6.53 -10.25 25.17
C SER A 151 6.34 -8.78 25.56
N ASP A 152 5.11 -8.42 25.95
CA ASP A 152 4.83 -7.10 26.55
C ASP A 152 5.40 -7.00 27.98
N ASP A 153 5.66 -8.16 28.60
CA ASP A 153 6.22 -8.25 29.96
C ASP A 153 7.76 -8.31 29.96
N ASP A 154 8.41 -8.24 28.79
CA ASP A 154 9.87 -8.24 28.74
C ASP A 154 10.45 -7.04 29.49
N ALA A 155 11.45 -7.29 30.32
CA ALA A 155 12.06 -6.33 31.22
C ALA A 155 12.68 -5.10 30.51
N VAL A 156 13.05 -5.28 29.25
CA VAL A 156 13.35 -4.16 28.33
C VAL A 156 12.04 -3.80 27.64
N ASN A 157 11.34 -2.80 28.15
CA ASN A 157 10.17 -2.28 27.45
C ASN A 157 10.66 -1.49 26.20
N PRO A 158 10.60 -2.07 24.99
CA PRO A 158 11.07 -1.38 23.78
C PRO A 158 10.21 -0.17 23.41
N LEU A 159 9.06 -0.03 24.07
CA LEU A 159 8.14 1.10 23.89
C LEU A 159 8.41 2.24 24.86
N SER A 160 9.11 1.99 25.97
CA SER A 160 9.57 3.04 26.88
C SER A 160 11.08 3.20 26.73
N PHE A 161 11.47 4.12 25.86
CA PHE A 161 12.85 4.55 25.79
C PHE A 161 13.20 5.30 27.07
N ASP A 162 13.90 4.64 27.98
CA ASP A 162 14.74 5.34 28.91
C ASP A 162 16.15 5.42 28.32
N GLY A 163 16.69 6.61 28.23
CA GLY A 163 18.05 6.81 27.72
C GLY A 163 19.11 6.00 28.47
N GLY A 164 18.80 5.56 29.70
CA GLY A 164 19.65 4.74 30.55
C GLY A 164 19.91 3.36 29.97
N THR A 165 18.85 2.63 29.59
CA THR A 165 18.98 1.27 29.03
C THR A 165 19.87 1.25 27.79
N PHE A 166 19.70 2.23 26.87
CA PHE A 166 20.55 2.31 25.69
C PHE A 166 22.01 2.57 26.05
N VAL A 167 22.28 3.48 26.98
CA VAL A 167 23.64 3.82 27.44
C VAL A 167 24.30 2.61 28.12
N ASP A 168 23.56 1.86 28.92
CA ASP A 168 24.10 0.68 29.59
C ASP A 168 24.43 -0.45 28.60
N LEU A 169 23.56 -0.73 27.63
CA LEU A 169 23.83 -1.68 26.58
C LEU A 169 25.01 -1.24 25.71
N SER A 170 25.12 0.05 25.36
CA SER A 170 26.23 0.57 24.55
C SER A 170 27.58 0.43 25.24
N LYS A 171 27.64 0.61 26.57
CA LYS A 171 28.86 0.38 27.36
C LYS A 171 29.29 -1.10 27.39
N ASN A 172 28.33 -2.00 27.26
CA ASN A 172 28.55 -3.46 27.36
C ASN A 172 28.52 -4.14 25.99
N ILE A 173 28.64 -3.40 24.88
CA ILE A 173 28.56 -3.97 23.52
C ILE A 173 29.63 -5.03 23.26
N GLY A 174 30.77 -4.99 23.95
CA GLY A 174 31.84 -5.98 23.86
C GLY A 174 31.48 -7.36 24.46
N SER A 175 30.34 -7.47 25.16
CA SER A 175 29.82 -8.70 25.76
C SER A 175 28.38 -9.00 25.35
N TYR A 176 28.00 -8.64 24.12
CA TYR A 176 26.65 -8.81 23.58
C TYR A 176 26.17 -10.28 23.55
N GLU A 177 27.09 -11.25 23.63
CA GLU A 177 26.75 -12.66 23.69
C GLU A 177 25.85 -12.97 24.92
N HIS A 178 26.02 -12.22 26.01
CA HIS A 178 25.26 -12.38 27.25
C HIS A 178 23.91 -11.64 27.22
N TRP A 179 23.65 -10.83 26.20
CA TRP A 179 22.39 -10.12 26.08
C TRP A 179 21.25 -11.09 25.74
N SER A 180 20.07 -10.80 26.27
CA SER A 180 18.85 -11.50 25.87
C SER A 180 18.52 -11.25 24.39
N PRO A 181 17.72 -12.10 23.76
CA PRO A 181 17.24 -11.86 22.39
C PRO A 181 16.54 -10.50 22.24
N VAL A 182 15.76 -10.07 23.24
CA VAL A 182 15.03 -8.80 23.23
C VAL A 182 15.98 -7.63 23.26
N GLU A 183 17.00 -7.64 24.14
CA GLU A 183 18.02 -6.58 24.20
C GLU A 183 18.78 -6.46 22.89
N LYS A 184 19.16 -7.57 22.27
CA LYS A 184 19.83 -7.60 20.95
C LYS A 184 18.98 -6.96 19.87
N TRP A 185 17.70 -7.36 19.79
CA TRP A 185 16.75 -6.82 18.82
C TRP A 185 16.49 -5.34 19.04
N TRP A 186 16.20 -4.93 20.26
CA TRP A 186 15.92 -3.56 20.63
C TRP A 186 17.11 -2.63 20.34
N PHE A 187 18.30 -3.03 20.78
CA PHE A 187 19.52 -2.23 20.59
C PHE A 187 19.84 -2.03 19.11
N ALA A 188 19.77 -3.09 18.31
CA ALA A 188 20.04 -3.02 16.87
C ALA A 188 19.09 -2.04 16.16
N ASN A 189 17.78 -2.13 16.44
CA ASN A 189 16.78 -1.23 15.87
C ASN A 189 16.99 0.23 16.32
N ARG A 190 17.33 0.44 17.59
CA ARG A 190 17.60 1.78 18.11
C ARG A 190 18.83 2.42 17.48
N VAL A 191 19.88 1.65 17.27
CA VAL A 191 21.06 2.14 16.53
C VAL A 191 20.70 2.53 15.11
N CYS A 192 19.94 1.69 14.41
CA CYS A 192 19.47 2.01 13.05
C CYS A 192 18.66 3.31 13.00
N GLU A 193 17.76 3.52 13.95
CA GLU A 193 16.96 4.74 14.04
C GLU A 193 17.83 5.97 14.27
N MET A 194 18.71 5.91 15.28
CA MET A 194 19.63 7.02 15.58
C MET A 194 20.49 7.40 14.37
N MET A 195 21.06 6.40 13.72
CA MET A 195 21.90 6.64 12.54
C MET A 195 21.09 7.17 11.37
N TYR A 196 19.89 6.67 11.11
CA TYR A 196 19.02 7.21 10.06
C TYR A 196 18.70 8.69 10.31
N LEU A 197 18.30 9.01 11.54
CA LEU A 197 17.95 10.39 11.91
C LEU A 197 19.16 11.33 11.79
N SER A 198 20.35 10.90 12.20
CA SER A 198 21.59 11.67 12.05
C SER A 198 21.95 11.87 10.58
N LEU A 199 21.96 10.81 9.76
CA LEU A 199 22.22 10.91 8.32
C LEU A 199 21.32 11.94 7.63
N VAL A 200 20.03 12.01 8.04
CA VAL A 200 19.08 12.95 7.43
C VAL A 200 19.19 14.36 8.02
N LYS A 201 19.29 14.49 9.37
CA LYS A 201 19.22 15.77 10.07
C LYS A 201 20.58 16.48 10.12
N ASP A 202 21.65 15.72 10.40
CA ASP A 202 22.98 16.27 10.66
C ASP A 202 23.84 16.28 9.39
N ASP A 203 23.81 15.16 8.62
CA ASP A 203 24.61 15.01 7.41
C ASP A 203 23.88 15.47 6.14
N GLY A 204 22.59 15.76 6.21
CA GLY A 204 21.79 16.29 5.12
C GLY A 204 21.49 15.30 3.98
N LEU A 205 21.64 13.99 4.22
CA LEU A 205 21.33 12.98 3.22
C LEU A 205 19.83 12.97 2.88
N LYS A 206 19.52 12.67 1.62
CA LYS A 206 18.13 12.48 1.23
C LYS A 206 17.58 11.18 1.85
N PRO A 207 16.29 11.11 2.20
CA PRO A 207 15.67 9.88 2.74
C PRO A 207 15.92 8.65 1.87
N GLN A 208 15.94 8.80 0.55
CA GLN A 208 16.20 7.71 -0.40
C GLN A 208 17.61 7.10 -0.25
N ASP A 209 18.57 7.85 0.26
CA ASP A 209 19.95 7.41 0.47
C ASP A 209 20.11 6.88 1.90
N ALA A 210 19.59 7.61 2.91
CA ALA A 210 19.64 7.22 4.31
C ALA A 210 18.89 5.91 4.61
N ARG A 211 17.82 5.58 3.86
CA ARG A 211 17.00 4.37 4.05
C ARG A 211 17.78 3.04 3.97
N THR A 212 19.01 3.06 3.47
CA THR A 212 19.83 1.85 3.33
C THR A 212 20.14 1.17 4.65
N ILE A 213 20.04 1.91 5.77
CA ILE A 213 20.23 1.38 7.12
C ILE A 213 18.93 1.01 7.85
N LEU A 214 17.77 1.22 7.23
CA LEU A 214 16.49 0.86 7.83
C LEU A 214 16.36 -0.66 7.97
N PRO A 215 15.98 -1.18 9.14
CA PRO A 215 15.73 -2.60 9.32
C PRO A 215 14.49 -3.06 8.53
N LEU A 216 14.46 -4.34 8.16
CA LEU A 216 13.33 -4.93 7.44
C LEU A 216 12.03 -4.95 8.25
N ASP A 217 12.14 -4.83 9.57
CA ASP A 217 11.01 -4.74 10.50
C ASP A 217 10.41 -3.32 10.58
N THR A 218 10.97 -2.35 9.85
CA THR A 218 10.38 -1.01 9.74
C THR A 218 8.96 -1.09 9.22
N ASN A 219 8.04 -0.39 9.90
CA ASN A 219 6.65 -0.31 9.48
C ASN A 219 6.50 0.33 8.10
N THR A 220 5.63 -0.27 7.33
CA THR A 220 5.14 0.29 6.07
C THR A 220 3.62 0.17 5.99
N GLU A 221 3.00 1.02 5.21
CA GLU A 221 1.57 0.92 4.87
C GLU A 221 1.42 0.36 3.47
N LEU A 222 0.54 -0.62 3.35
CA LEU A 222 0.21 -1.30 2.12
C LEU A 222 -1.29 -1.19 1.86
N ILE A 223 -1.67 -0.64 0.72
CA ILE A 223 -3.04 -0.67 0.22
C ILE A 223 -3.13 -1.79 -0.82
N HIS A 224 -4.06 -2.69 -0.61
CA HIS A 224 -4.27 -3.86 -1.45
C HIS A 224 -5.72 -3.91 -1.91
N THR A 225 -5.95 -3.98 -3.23
CA THR A 225 -7.29 -4.09 -3.84
C THR A 225 -7.33 -5.34 -4.71
N ALA A 226 -8.28 -6.23 -4.41
CA ALA A 226 -8.42 -7.51 -5.08
C ALA A 226 -9.89 -7.87 -5.29
N PHE A 227 -10.14 -8.80 -6.23
CA PHE A 227 -11.41 -9.53 -6.28
C PHE A 227 -11.51 -10.48 -5.10
N VAL A 228 -12.75 -10.73 -4.62
CA VAL A 228 -13.04 -11.57 -3.43
C VAL A 228 -13.62 -12.89 -3.87
#